data_81dff0a05a3487b317d742586dac8141
#
_entry.id   81dff0a05a3487b317d742586dac8141
#
_cell.length_a   1.000
_cell.length_b   1.000
_cell.length_c   1.000
_cell.angle_alpha   90.00
_cell.angle_beta   90.00
_cell.angle_gamma   90.00
#
_symmetry.space_group_name_H-M   'P 1'
#
loop_
_entity.id
_entity.type
_entity.pdbx_description
1 polymer ?
#
loop_
_entity_poly.entity_id
_entity_poly.type
_entity_poly.pdbx_seq_one_letter_code
_entity_poly.pdbx_strand_id
1 'polypeptide(L)'
;MPAPPPPRPPRIGLALGGGAARGFAHIGVIQVLEEAGIRPALVAGTSAGSLVAAMYAAGKTGSEMGQLALSMDEGAITDWSYPTRGLIRGEALARYVREQTGGRTIEQMKLPLGIVATDLDSGAAILFQRGDTGAAVRASSAVPAVFQPVRIGNREYVDGGLVSPVPVRSARQMGAELVIAVDISSPPEGNATGDVMKMLLQTFAIMGRSINQFELREADVVLRPLLVGVTSADFSARAKAVQAGREAAQRALPDLKARIATFMARQLRPD
;
A
#
# COMPACT_ATOMS: atom_id res chain seq x y z
N MET A 1 -23.10 0.12 39.85
CA MET A 1 -22.75 -0.06 38.45
C MET A 1 -21.24 -0.23 38.32
N PRO A 2 -20.68 -1.17 37.57
CA PRO A 2 -19.26 -1.26 37.38
C PRO A 2 -18.74 0.04 36.71
N ALA A 3 -17.55 0.48 37.12
CA ALA A 3 -16.91 1.65 36.51
C ALA A 3 -16.76 1.44 35.00
N PRO A 4 -16.99 2.47 34.17
CA PRO A 4 -16.78 2.36 32.72
C PRO A 4 -15.32 1.92 32.43
N PRO A 5 -15.09 1.12 31.38
CA PRO A 5 -13.74 0.70 31.02
C PRO A 5 -12.86 1.92 30.71
N PRO A 6 -11.55 1.86 30.97
CA PRO A 6 -10.66 2.97 30.64
C PRO A 6 -10.65 3.25 29.14
N PRO A 7 -10.47 4.52 28.72
CA PRO A 7 -10.46 4.88 27.31
C PRO A 7 -9.28 4.19 26.61
N ARG A 8 -9.55 3.60 25.46
CA ARG A 8 -8.55 2.94 24.63
C ARG A 8 -8.22 3.78 23.37
N PRO A 9 -7.02 3.66 22.83
CA PRO A 9 -6.72 4.29 21.55
C PRO A 9 -7.58 3.69 20.41
N PRO A 10 -7.80 4.45 19.32
CA PRO A 10 -8.52 3.92 18.16
C PRO A 10 -7.76 2.75 17.52
N ARG A 11 -8.50 1.83 16.89
CA ARG A 11 -7.89 0.85 15.99
C ARG A 11 -7.43 1.57 14.72
N ILE A 12 -6.13 1.89 14.66
CA ILE A 12 -5.53 2.61 13.54
C ILE A 12 -5.34 1.64 12.37
N GLY A 13 -5.91 1.96 11.22
CA GLY A 13 -5.64 1.29 9.95
C GLY A 13 -4.66 2.10 9.11
N LEU A 14 -3.65 1.43 8.55
CA LEU A 14 -2.71 2.03 7.62
C LEU A 14 -3.06 1.58 6.20
N ALA A 15 -3.44 2.53 5.32
CA ALA A 15 -3.76 2.29 3.92
C ALA A 15 -2.61 2.76 3.03
N LEU A 16 -1.89 1.81 2.41
CA LEU A 16 -0.71 2.05 1.60
C LEU A 16 -1.04 1.97 0.11
N GLY A 17 -0.93 3.10 -0.59
CA GLY A 17 -1.28 3.22 -2.00
C GLY A 17 -0.26 2.60 -2.97
N GLY A 18 -0.71 2.38 -4.21
CA GLY A 18 0.12 1.96 -5.33
C GLY A 18 0.96 3.09 -5.91
N GLY A 19 2.07 2.75 -6.58
CA GLY A 19 2.95 3.75 -7.19
C GLY A 19 4.33 3.21 -7.61
N ALA A 20 4.47 1.91 -7.78
CA ALA A 20 5.70 1.23 -8.19
C ALA A 20 6.92 1.67 -7.34
N ALA A 21 8.05 2.14 -7.92
CA ALA A 21 9.24 2.56 -7.18
C ALA A 21 8.98 3.68 -6.14
N ARG A 22 7.92 4.46 -6.28
CA ARG A 22 7.51 5.46 -5.27
C ARG A 22 7.08 4.82 -3.94
N GLY A 23 6.81 3.50 -3.94
CA GLY A 23 6.46 2.70 -2.77
C GLY A 23 7.48 2.72 -1.63
N PHE A 24 8.74 3.03 -1.91
CA PHE A 24 9.75 3.20 -0.85
C PHE A 24 9.39 4.31 0.15
N ALA A 25 8.56 5.28 -0.23
CA ALA A 25 8.07 6.30 0.69
C ALA A 25 7.24 5.75 1.85
N HIS A 26 6.53 4.64 1.65
CA HIS A 26 5.79 3.98 2.72
C HIS A 26 6.68 3.55 3.88
N ILE A 27 7.92 3.13 3.58
CA ILE A 27 8.91 2.74 4.59
C ILE A 27 9.22 3.92 5.50
N GLY A 28 9.48 5.09 4.92
CA GLY A 28 9.74 6.32 5.68
C GLY A 28 8.56 6.73 6.57
N VAL A 29 7.33 6.57 6.08
CA VAL A 29 6.12 6.80 6.89
C VAL A 29 6.09 5.85 8.09
N ILE A 30 6.29 4.56 7.87
CA ILE A 30 6.28 3.55 8.94
C ILE A 30 7.36 3.84 9.98
N GLN A 31 8.59 4.22 9.58
CA GLN A 31 9.65 4.59 10.50
C GLN A 31 9.22 5.70 11.47
N VAL A 32 8.62 6.77 10.95
CA VAL A 32 8.19 7.90 11.78
C VAL A 32 7.01 7.53 12.70
N LEU A 33 6.07 6.71 12.23
CA LEU A 33 4.99 6.21 13.08
C LEU A 33 5.53 5.38 14.24
N GLU A 34 6.48 4.48 13.98
CA GLU A 34 7.15 3.66 15.00
C GLU A 34 7.92 4.52 16.01
N GLU A 35 8.72 5.49 15.54
CA GLU A 35 9.45 6.45 16.37
C GLU A 35 8.52 7.28 17.27
N ALA A 36 7.34 7.60 16.78
CA ALA A 36 6.31 8.32 17.53
C ALA A 36 5.48 7.43 18.47
N GLY A 37 5.73 6.12 18.51
CA GLY A 37 4.96 5.16 19.29
C GLY A 37 3.55 4.88 18.75
N ILE A 38 3.27 5.28 17.51
CA ILE A 38 1.99 5.05 16.85
C ILE A 38 2.04 3.71 16.14
N ARG A 39 1.26 2.75 16.61
CA ARG A 39 1.23 1.39 16.07
C ARG A 39 -0.10 1.12 15.38
N PRO A 40 -0.13 0.95 14.04
CA PRO A 40 -1.31 0.49 13.33
C PRO A 40 -1.79 -0.86 13.86
N ALA A 41 -3.10 -1.02 13.97
CA ALA A 41 -3.75 -2.27 14.38
C ALA A 41 -4.05 -3.19 13.18
N LEU A 42 -3.94 -2.67 11.97
CA LEU A 42 -4.11 -3.38 10.71
C LEU A 42 -3.46 -2.58 9.56
N VAL A 43 -3.15 -3.25 8.48
CA VAL A 43 -2.62 -2.62 7.27
C VAL A 43 -3.30 -3.17 6.02
N ALA A 44 -3.66 -2.27 5.10
CA ALA A 44 -4.15 -2.61 3.77
C ALA A 44 -3.22 -1.99 2.72
N GLY A 45 -2.96 -2.71 1.64
CA GLY A 45 -2.06 -2.23 0.58
C GLY A 45 -2.56 -2.56 -0.82
N THR A 46 -2.22 -1.68 -1.76
CA THR A 46 -2.44 -1.85 -3.19
C THR A 46 -1.10 -1.76 -3.93
N SER A 47 -0.84 -2.69 -4.86
CA SER A 47 0.36 -2.69 -5.71
C SER A 47 1.65 -2.61 -4.87
N ALA A 48 2.54 -1.65 -5.11
CA ALA A 48 3.73 -1.42 -4.29
C ALA A 48 3.42 -1.28 -2.79
N GLY A 49 2.27 -0.68 -2.45
CA GLY A 49 1.79 -0.61 -1.08
C GLY A 49 1.47 -1.98 -0.48
N SER A 50 1.02 -2.95 -1.29
CA SER A 50 0.74 -4.31 -0.81
C SER A 50 2.02 -5.07 -0.44
N LEU A 51 3.12 -4.84 -1.16
CA LEU A 51 4.44 -5.39 -0.82
C LEU A 51 4.92 -4.88 0.54
N VAL A 52 4.90 -3.56 0.74
CA VAL A 52 5.32 -2.95 2.02
C VAL A 52 4.38 -3.38 3.15
N ALA A 53 3.06 -3.43 2.89
CA ALA A 53 2.07 -3.90 3.85
C ALA A 53 2.34 -5.35 4.30
N ALA A 54 2.65 -6.25 3.36
CA ALA A 54 2.95 -7.65 3.66
C ALA A 54 4.22 -7.79 4.52
N MET A 55 5.28 -7.06 4.19
CA MET A 55 6.52 -7.08 4.97
C MET A 55 6.31 -6.53 6.38
N TYR A 56 5.57 -5.43 6.51
CA TYR A 56 5.23 -4.84 7.81
C TYR A 56 4.33 -5.77 8.63
N ALA A 57 3.30 -6.35 8.03
CA ALA A 57 2.40 -7.31 8.68
C ALA A 57 3.12 -8.59 9.13
N ALA A 58 4.17 -9.01 8.43
CA ALA A 58 5.03 -10.13 8.83
C ALA A 58 5.89 -9.80 10.07
N GLY A 59 5.98 -8.53 10.45
CA GLY A 59 6.67 -8.03 11.63
C GLY A 59 8.03 -7.39 11.36
N LYS A 60 8.34 -7.04 10.11
CA LYS A 60 9.52 -6.22 9.81
C LYS A 60 9.28 -4.78 10.26
N THR A 61 10.27 -4.19 10.90
CA THR A 61 10.26 -2.77 11.27
C THR A 61 10.54 -1.86 10.08
N GLY A 62 10.18 -0.59 10.18
CA GLY A 62 10.55 0.41 9.18
C GLY A 62 12.06 0.52 8.95
N SER A 63 12.87 0.29 10.00
CA SER A 63 14.35 0.26 9.90
C SER A 63 14.83 -0.93 9.08
N GLU A 64 14.36 -2.15 9.38
CA GLU A 64 14.69 -3.36 8.63
C GLU A 64 14.27 -3.27 7.17
N MET A 65 13.07 -2.75 6.89
CA MET A 65 12.61 -2.53 5.53
C MET A 65 13.46 -1.48 4.79
N GLY A 66 13.92 -0.44 5.49
CA GLY A 66 14.83 0.55 4.93
C GLY A 66 16.17 -0.04 4.52
N GLN A 67 16.76 -0.91 5.33
CA GLN A 67 18.00 -1.63 5.01
C GLN A 67 17.80 -2.57 3.80
N LEU A 68 16.71 -3.33 3.79
CA LEU A 68 16.36 -4.19 2.66
C LEU A 68 16.18 -3.40 1.36
N ALA A 69 15.52 -2.25 1.42
CA ALA A 69 15.33 -1.38 0.27
C ALA A 69 16.66 -0.92 -0.33
N LEU A 70 17.64 -0.54 0.51
CA LEU A 70 18.97 -0.09 0.05
C LEU A 70 19.78 -1.21 -0.58
N SER A 71 19.62 -2.46 -0.13
CA SER A 71 20.35 -3.63 -0.62
C SER A 71 19.62 -4.42 -1.71
N MET A 72 18.37 -4.05 -2.05
CA MET A 72 17.55 -4.79 -3.01
C MET A 72 18.12 -4.70 -4.41
N ASP A 73 18.33 -5.85 -5.05
CA ASP A 73 18.57 -5.96 -6.47
C ASP A 73 17.23 -5.91 -7.23
N GLU A 74 17.11 -4.99 -8.17
CA GLU A 74 15.90 -4.85 -9.01
C GLU A 74 15.62 -6.10 -9.84
N GLY A 75 16.67 -6.83 -10.26
CA GLY A 75 16.57 -8.11 -10.95
C GLY A 75 15.89 -9.20 -10.12
N ALA A 76 15.95 -9.09 -8.80
CA ALA A 76 15.34 -10.08 -7.90
C ALA A 76 13.79 -10.09 -7.95
N ILE A 77 13.17 -9.01 -8.43
CA ILE A 77 11.70 -8.87 -8.50
C ILE A 77 11.16 -8.81 -9.93
N THR A 78 12.04 -8.94 -10.95
CA THR A 78 11.67 -8.80 -12.36
C THR A 78 12.01 -10.07 -13.13
N ASP A 79 11.00 -10.71 -13.74
CA ASP A 79 11.12 -11.88 -14.59
C ASP A 79 10.44 -11.64 -15.94
N TRP A 80 11.25 -11.42 -16.97
CA TRP A 80 10.79 -11.16 -18.32
C TRP A 80 10.17 -12.41 -18.97
N SER A 81 9.13 -12.22 -19.78
CA SER A 81 8.47 -13.27 -20.54
C SER A 81 8.29 -12.88 -22.00
N TYR A 82 7.94 -13.86 -22.84
CA TYR A 82 7.46 -13.57 -24.19
C TYR A 82 6.21 -12.68 -24.11
N PRO A 83 6.11 -11.62 -24.92
CA PRO A 83 4.99 -10.69 -24.89
C PRO A 83 3.70 -11.39 -25.33
N THR A 84 2.83 -11.68 -24.37
CA THR A 84 1.46 -12.16 -24.60
C THR A 84 0.46 -11.15 -24.07
N ARG A 85 0.08 -11.28 -22.80
CA ARG A 85 -0.82 -10.36 -22.06
C ARG A 85 -0.06 -9.45 -21.09
N GLY A 86 1.27 -9.52 -21.07
CA GLY A 86 2.20 -8.73 -20.26
C GLY A 86 3.63 -9.15 -20.51
N LEU A 87 4.57 -8.26 -20.24
CA LEU A 87 6.02 -8.44 -20.47
C LEU A 87 6.71 -9.16 -19.31
N ILE A 88 6.17 -9.06 -18.09
CA ILE A 88 6.75 -9.60 -16.84
C ILE A 88 5.76 -10.61 -16.25
N ARG A 89 6.27 -11.77 -15.84
CA ARG A 89 5.43 -12.82 -15.22
C ARG A 89 5.03 -12.46 -13.80
N GLY A 90 5.94 -11.85 -13.04
CA GLY A 90 5.75 -11.48 -11.64
C GLY A 90 5.97 -12.63 -10.65
N GLU A 91 6.45 -13.80 -11.09
CA GLU A 91 6.78 -14.92 -10.19
C GLU A 91 7.98 -14.60 -9.30
N ALA A 92 8.94 -13.79 -9.81
CA ALA A 92 10.06 -13.31 -9.03
C ALA A 92 9.60 -12.46 -7.85
N LEU A 93 8.64 -11.55 -8.08
CA LEU A 93 8.02 -10.76 -7.02
C LEU A 93 7.32 -11.67 -5.98
N ALA A 94 6.56 -12.65 -6.43
CA ALA A 94 5.88 -13.58 -5.52
C ALA A 94 6.86 -14.38 -4.65
N ARG A 95 7.97 -14.87 -5.23
CA ARG A 95 9.04 -15.53 -4.46
C ARG A 95 9.67 -14.59 -3.44
N TYR A 96 10.05 -13.39 -3.86
CA TYR A 96 10.61 -12.37 -2.97
C TYR A 96 9.71 -12.10 -1.77
N VAL A 97 8.40 -11.92 -2.01
CA VAL A 97 7.42 -11.71 -0.93
C VAL A 97 7.39 -12.90 0.03
N ARG A 98 7.33 -14.14 -0.48
CA ARG A 98 7.34 -15.34 0.37
C ARG A 98 8.59 -15.42 1.24
N GLU A 99 9.76 -15.13 0.67
CA GLU A 99 11.02 -15.09 1.41
C GLU A 99 11.00 -14.02 2.50
N GLN A 100 10.60 -12.80 2.16
CA GLN A 100 10.59 -11.68 3.11
C GLN A 100 9.53 -11.83 4.21
N THR A 101 8.47 -12.60 3.98
CA THR A 101 7.41 -12.87 4.96
C THR A 101 7.56 -14.21 5.69
N GLY A 102 8.65 -14.94 5.41
CA GLY A 102 8.90 -16.27 6.00
C GLY A 102 7.88 -17.32 5.59
N GLY A 103 7.35 -17.23 4.37
CA GLY A 103 6.38 -18.18 3.80
C GLY A 103 4.99 -18.11 4.43
N ARG A 104 4.68 -17.09 5.26
CA ARG A 104 3.37 -16.99 5.91
C ARG A 104 2.27 -16.67 4.91
N THR A 105 1.12 -17.28 5.10
CA THR A 105 -0.13 -16.87 4.47
C THR A 105 -0.66 -15.56 5.10
N ILE A 106 -1.58 -14.89 4.40
CA ILE A 106 -2.09 -13.58 4.85
C ILE A 106 -2.69 -13.64 6.25
N GLU A 107 -3.48 -14.69 6.53
CA GLU A 107 -4.11 -14.92 7.85
C GLU A 107 -3.13 -15.30 8.97
N GLN A 108 -1.90 -15.67 8.62
CA GLN A 108 -0.83 -16.01 9.58
C GLN A 108 0.09 -14.82 9.91
N MET A 109 -0.19 -13.64 9.36
CA MET A 109 0.59 -12.44 9.64
C MET A 109 0.44 -12.00 11.10
N LYS A 110 1.48 -11.36 11.64
CA LYS A 110 1.46 -10.81 13.01
C LYS A 110 0.48 -9.65 13.15
N LEU A 111 0.25 -8.91 12.06
CA LEU A 111 -0.71 -7.82 11.98
C LEU A 111 -1.75 -8.19 10.92
N PRO A 112 -3.06 -7.95 11.15
CA PRO A 112 -4.08 -8.13 10.14
C PRO A 112 -3.71 -7.41 8.84
N LEU A 113 -3.64 -8.19 7.74
CA LEU A 113 -3.23 -7.74 6.43
C LEU A 113 -4.38 -7.84 5.44
N GLY A 114 -4.57 -6.77 4.65
CA GLY A 114 -5.43 -6.75 3.47
C GLY A 114 -4.63 -6.41 2.22
N ILE A 115 -4.83 -7.16 1.15
CA ILE A 115 -4.19 -6.91 -0.15
C ILE A 115 -5.30 -6.72 -1.18
N VAL A 116 -5.28 -5.57 -1.86
CA VAL A 116 -6.33 -5.24 -2.83
C VAL A 116 -5.85 -5.53 -4.25
N ALA A 117 -6.66 -6.29 -4.99
CA ALA A 117 -6.50 -6.51 -6.43
C ALA A 117 -7.83 -6.26 -7.16
N THR A 118 -7.79 -6.24 -8.47
CA THR A 118 -8.97 -6.11 -9.32
C THR A 118 -9.28 -7.46 -9.96
N ASP A 119 -10.51 -7.94 -9.80
CA ASP A 119 -11.02 -9.09 -10.57
C ASP A 119 -11.16 -8.66 -12.03
N LEU A 120 -10.45 -9.35 -12.93
CA LEU A 120 -10.34 -8.92 -14.33
C LEU A 120 -11.65 -9.08 -15.12
N ASP A 121 -12.51 -10.01 -14.70
CA ASP A 121 -13.78 -10.28 -15.37
C ASP A 121 -14.87 -9.31 -14.93
N SER A 122 -15.02 -9.11 -13.63
CA SER A 122 -16.11 -8.29 -13.07
C SER A 122 -15.73 -6.81 -12.87
N GLY A 123 -14.44 -6.47 -12.84
CA GLY A 123 -13.95 -5.15 -12.43
C GLY A 123 -14.10 -4.87 -10.93
N ALA A 124 -14.46 -5.85 -10.12
CA ALA A 124 -14.66 -5.66 -8.69
C ALA A 124 -13.32 -5.54 -7.93
N ALA A 125 -13.30 -4.68 -6.91
CA ALA A 125 -12.22 -4.67 -5.93
C ALA A 125 -12.30 -5.92 -5.05
N ILE A 126 -11.21 -6.67 -5.00
CA ILE A 126 -11.09 -7.87 -4.17
C ILE A 126 -10.08 -7.60 -3.06
N LEU A 127 -10.53 -7.77 -1.81
CA LEU A 127 -9.70 -7.68 -0.62
C LEU A 127 -9.28 -9.08 -0.18
N PHE A 128 -8.03 -9.45 -0.46
CA PHE A 128 -7.44 -10.68 0.04
C PHE A 128 -7.03 -10.52 1.50
N GLN A 129 -7.63 -11.33 2.36
CA GLN A 129 -7.32 -11.44 3.79
C GLN A 129 -6.88 -12.86 4.18
N ARG A 130 -6.79 -13.76 3.22
CA ARG A 130 -6.37 -15.17 3.37
C ARG A 130 -5.66 -15.66 2.12
N GLY A 131 -4.86 -16.71 2.28
CA GLY A 131 -4.18 -17.39 1.19
C GLY A 131 -2.73 -16.97 1.03
N ASP A 132 -2.12 -17.38 -0.07
CA ASP A 132 -0.71 -17.15 -0.37
C ASP A 132 -0.40 -15.65 -0.54
N THR A 133 0.43 -15.12 0.32
CA THR A 133 0.79 -13.70 0.36
C THR A 133 1.52 -13.27 -0.92
N GLY A 134 2.42 -14.12 -1.41
CA GLY A 134 3.17 -13.82 -2.64
C GLY A 134 2.26 -13.73 -3.87
N ALA A 135 1.32 -14.67 -4.01
CA ALA A 135 0.35 -14.65 -5.09
C ALA A 135 -0.58 -13.43 -5.03
N ALA A 136 -1.04 -13.06 -3.83
CA ALA A 136 -1.91 -11.89 -3.64
C ALA A 136 -1.18 -10.57 -3.94
N VAL A 137 0.07 -10.40 -3.47
CA VAL A 137 0.90 -9.22 -3.79
C VAL A 137 1.18 -9.15 -5.29
N ARG A 138 1.51 -10.28 -5.93
CA ARG A 138 1.68 -10.37 -7.38
C ARG A 138 0.42 -9.93 -8.12
N ALA A 139 -0.76 -10.42 -7.71
CA ALA A 139 -2.04 -10.03 -8.30
C ALA A 139 -2.30 -8.53 -8.13
N SER A 140 -2.09 -8.00 -6.92
CA SER A 140 -2.23 -6.59 -6.60
C SER A 140 -1.29 -5.68 -7.40
N SER A 141 -0.16 -6.21 -7.87
CA SER A 141 0.89 -5.49 -8.61
C SER A 141 0.88 -5.77 -10.13
N ALA A 142 -0.09 -6.53 -10.62
CA ALA A 142 -0.17 -6.94 -12.02
C ALA A 142 -0.75 -5.83 -12.91
N VAL A 143 0.02 -4.75 -13.11
CA VAL A 143 -0.35 -3.63 -14.00
C VAL A 143 -0.57 -4.18 -15.42
N PRO A 144 -1.77 -4.01 -16.00
CA PRO A 144 -2.07 -4.50 -17.34
C PRO A 144 -1.06 -4.03 -18.39
N ALA A 145 -0.76 -4.89 -19.34
CA ALA A 145 0.26 -4.76 -20.38
C ALA A 145 1.72 -4.81 -19.86
N VAL A 146 2.00 -4.44 -18.62
CA VAL A 146 3.34 -4.57 -18.01
C VAL A 146 3.50 -5.98 -17.44
N PHE A 147 2.60 -6.40 -16.57
CA PHE A 147 2.58 -7.72 -15.97
C PHE A 147 1.48 -8.61 -16.54
N GLN A 148 1.71 -9.91 -16.50
CA GLN A 148 0.67 -10.87 -16.84
C GLN A 148 -0.39 -10.90 -15.72
N PRO A 149 -1.70 -11.03 -16.06
CA PRO A 149 -2.74 -11.29 -15.07
C PRO A 149 -2.43 -12.53 -14.23
N VAL A 150 -2.84 -12.52 -12.99
CA VAL A 150 -2.55 -13.59 -12.03
C VAL A 150 -3.79 -14.43 -11.80
N ARG A 151 -3.70 -15.75 -12.08
CA ARG A 151 -4.76 -16.69 -11.79
C ARG A 151 -4.67 -17.18 -10.34
N ILE A 152 -5.75 -16.98 -9.57
CA ILE A 152 -5.93 -17.55 -8.25
C ILE A 152 -7.28 -18.27 -8.24
N GLY A 153 -7.24 -19.57 -8.05
CA GLY A 153 -8.42 -20.42 -8.25
C GLY A 153 -8.91 -20.39 -9.70
N ASN A 154 -10.18 -20.09 -9.90
CA ASN A 154 -10.81 -20.00 -11.22
C ASN A 154 -10.93 -18.60 -11.78
N ARG A 155 -10.35 -17.57 -11.11
CA ARG A 155 -10.42 -16.17 -11.52
C ARG A 155 -9.04 -15.61 -11.85
N GLU A 156 -9.04 -14.55 -12.66
CA GLU A 156 -7.86 -13.78 -12.99
C GLU A 156 -7.92 -12.39 -12.34
N TYR A 157 -6.76 -11.93 -11.86
CA TYR A 157 -6.63 -10.66 -11.16
C TYR A 157 -5.55 -9.79 -11.80
N VAL A 158 -5.78 -8.50 -11.73
CA VAL A 158 -4.85 -7.45 -12.15
C VAL A 158 -4.68 -6.42 -11.03
N ASP A 159 -3.81 -5.43 -11.24
CA ASP A 159 -3.46 -4.42 -10.24
C ASP A 159 -4.68 -3.79 -9.57
N GLY A 160 -4.62 -3.71 -8.25
CA GLY A 160 -5.71 -3.12 -7.45
C GLY A 160 -5.88 -1.62 -7.66
N GLY A 161 -4.86 -0.94 -8.21
CA GLY A 161 -4.92 0.48 -8.52
C GLY A 161 -5.95 0.88 -9.56
N LEU A 162 -6.49 -0.09 -10.32
CA LEU A 162 -7.60 0.16 -11.24
C LEU A 162 -8.91 0.51 -10.53
N VAL A 163 -9.09 0.07 -9.27
CA VAL A 163 -10.35 0.20 -8.53
C VAL A 163 -10.19 0.83 -7.14
N SER A 164 -9.02 0.70 -6.52
CA SER A 164 -8.70 1.24 -5.19
C SER A 164 -7.21 1.56 -5.08
N PRO A 165 -6.75 2.66 -5.70
CA PRO A 165 -5.32 3.03 -5.71
C PRO A 165 -4.75 3.24 -4.31
N VAL A 166 -5.53 3.80 -3.38
CA VAL A 166 -5.19 3.90 -1.95
C VAL A 166 -6.33 3.25 -1.15
N PRO A 167 -6.13 2.07 -0.54
CA PRO A 167 -7.21 1.19 -0.08
C PRO A 167 -7.82 1.62 1.27
N VAL A 168 -8.36 2.85 1.34
CA VAL A 168 -8.98 3.41 2.56
C VAL A 168 -10.22 2.63 2.97
N ARG A 169 -11.11 2.34 2.01
CA ARG A 169 -12.33 1.57 2.27
C ARG A 169 -12.02 0.16 2.76
N SER A 170 -10.98 -0.45 2.19
CA SER A 170 -10.53 -1.78 2.64
C SER A 170 -10.04 -1.74 4.09
N ALA A 171 -9.28 -0.73 4.49
CA ALA A 171 -8.87 -0.55 5.88
C ALA A 171 -10.09 -0.37 6.81
N ARG A 172 -11.10 0.40 6.38
CA ARG A 172 -12.37 0.54 7.12
C ARG A 172 -13.10 -0.80 7.24
N GLN A 173 -13.21 -1.54 6.14
CA GLN A 173 -13.84 -2.87 6.11
C GLN A 173 -13.14 -3.86 7.05
N MET A 174 -11.83 -3.74 7.23
CA MET A 174 -11.05 -4.52 8.20
C MET A 174 -11.24 -4.07 9.65
N GLY A 175 -12.02 -3.02 9.90
CA GLY A 175 -12.38 -2.53 11.21
C GLY A 175 -11.48 -1.40 11.74
N ALA A 176 -10.85 -0.62 10.88
CA ALA A 176 -10.15 0.59 11.29
C ALA A 176 -11.14 1.67 11.79
N GLU A 177 -10.86 2.21 12.97
CA GLU A 177 -11.61 3.34 13.56
C GLU A 177 -10.98 4.69 13.18
N LEU A 178 -9.67 4.69 12.90
CA LEU A 178 -8.93 5.81 12.35
C LEU A 178 -8.06 5.30 11.21
N VAL A 179 -8.17 5.91 10.02
CA VAL A 179 -7.39 5.51 8.84
C VAL A 179 -6.35 6.56 8.49
N ILE A 180 -5.09 6.12 8.46
CA ILE A 180 -3.96 6.86 7.89
C ILE A 180 -3.78 6.37 6.46
N ALA A 181 -4.06 7.21 5.48
CA ALA A 181 -3.85 6.91 4.06
C ALA A 181 -2.52 7.49 3.58
N VAL A 182 -1.74 6.70 2.85
CA VAL A 182 -0.48 7.15 2.24
C VAL A 182 -0.65 7.12 0.72
N ASP A 183 -0.80 8.30 0.15
CA ASP A 183 -0.98 8.51 -1.28
C ASP A 183 0.37 8.85 -1.93
N ILE A 184 0.88 7.91 -2.71
CA ILE A 184 2.12 8.02 -3.46
C ILE A 184 1.87 8.06 -4.98
N SER A 185 0.62 8.26 -5.41
CA SER A 185 0.27 8.28 -6.83
C SER A 185 1.02 9.38 -7.59
N SER A 186 1.39 9.07 -8.84
CA SER A 186 1.96 10.08 -9.73
C SER A 186 0.87 11.02 -10.22
N PRO A 187 1.11 12.35 -10.21
CA PRO A 187 0.23 13.27 -10.89
C PRO A 187 0.25 12.97 -12.42
N PRO A 188 -0.89 13.09 -13.11
CA PRO A 188 -0.94 12.89 -14.57
C PRO A 188 -0.14 13.93 -15.35
N GLU A 189 0.03 15.11 -14.77
CA GLU A 189 0.69 16.25 -15.42
C GLU A 189 2.17 15.97 -15.68
N GLY A 190 2.61 16.21 -16.93
CA GLY A 190 4.02 16.06 -17.33
C GLY A 190 4.45 14.63 -17.67
N ASN A 191 3.57 13.65 -17.61
CA ASN A 191 3.89 12.30 -18.04
C ASN A 191 4.06 12.22 -19.55
N ALA A 192 5.07 11.45 -20.01
CA ALA A 192 5.26 11.18 -21.43
C ALA A 192 4.15 10.30 -21.99
N THR A 193 3.68 10.60 -23.21
CA THR A 193 2.60 9.88 -23.91
C THR A 193 3.00 9.46 -25.33
N GLY A 194 4.30 9.40 -25.62
CA GLY A 194 4.84 9.23 -26.96
C GLY A 194 4.70 7.82 -27.57
N ASP A 195 4.25 6.82 -26.80
CA ASP A 195 3.98 5.47 -27.29
C ASP A 195 2.75 4.87 -26.60
N VAL A 196 2.26 3.73 -27.12
CA VAL A 196 1.04 3.06 -26.65
C VAL A 196 1.12 2.70 -25.17
N MET A 197 2.28 2.22 -24.71
CA MET A 197 2.47 1.83 -23.31
C MET A 197 2.37 3.05 -22.40
N LYS A 198 3.05 4.14 -22.73
CA LYS A 198 3.01 5.38 -21.97
C LYS A 198 1.61 5.99 -21.96
N MET A 199 0.89 5.95 -23.11
CA MET A 199 -0.50 6.38 -23.18
C MET A 199 -1.40 5.56 -22.24
N LEU A 200 -1.21 4.24 -22.17
CA LEU A 200 -1.98 3.36 -21.28
C LEU A 200 -1.68 3.66 -19.81
N LEU A 201 -0.41 3.81 -19.45
CA LEU A 201 -0.01 4.17 -18.07
C LEU A 201 -0.55 5.55 -17.68
N GLN A 202 -0.58 6.51 -18.60
CA GLN A 202 -1.20 7.82 -18.39
C GLN A 202 -2.70 7.70 -18.13
N THR A 203 -3.39 6.83 -18.88
CA THR A 203 -4.82 6.56 -18.68
C THR A 203 -5.07 6.02 -17.26
N PHE A 204 -4.24 5.10 -16.79
CA PHE A 204 -4.33 4.60 -15.41
C PHE A 204 -4.08 5.69 -14.37
N ALA A 205 -3.11 6.59 -14.59
CA ALA A 205 -2.84 7.70 -13.70
C ALA A 205 -4.05 8.65 -13.58
N ILE A 206 -4.68 8.97 -14.71
CA ILE A 206 -5.89 9.83 -14.75
C ILE A 206 -7.05 9.16 -13.99
N MET A 207 -7.34 7.89 -14.28
CA MET A 207 -8.41 7.14 -13.62
C MET A 207 -8.15 6.99 -12.13
N GLY A 208 -6.92 6.62 -11.74
CA GLY A 208 -6.53 6.49 -10.35
C GLY A 208 -6.66 7.79 -9.55
N ARG A 209 -6.32 8.93 -10.16
CA ARG A 209 -6.55 10.25 -9.54
C ARG A 209 -8.03 10.51 -9.29
N SER A 210 -8.89 10.19 -10.26
CA SER A 210 -10.34 10.37 -10.12
C SER A 210 -10.91 9.50 -9.00
N ILE A 211 -10.48 8.24 -8.89
CA ILE A 211 -10.91 7.33 -7.83
C ILE A 211 -10.43 7.86 -6.47
N ASN A 212 -9.16 8.26 -6.35
CA ASN A 212 -8.59 8.77 -5.10
C ASN A 212 -9.28 10.04 -4.58
N GLN A 213 -9.84 10.89 -5.45
CA GLN A 213 -10.62 12.05 -5.02
C GLN A 213 -11.80 11.69 -4.12
N PHE A 214 -12.39 10.52 -4.32
CA PHE A 214 -13.50 10.02 -3.50
C PHE A 214 -13.01 9.18 -2.33
N GLU A 215 -12.11 8.25 -2.57
CA GLU A 215 -11.66 7.28 -1.57
C GLU A 215 -10.88 7.95 -0.42
N LEU A 216 -10.02 8.92 -0.73
CA LEU A 216 -9.24 9.64 0.27
C LEU A 216 -10.07 10.55 1.19
N ARG A 217 -11.30 10.89 0.82
CA ARG A 217 -12.22 11.63 1.71
C ARG A 217 -12.65 10.81 2.92
N GLU A 218 -12.59 9.49 2.83
CA GLU A 218 -12.94 8.57 3.91
C GLU A 218 -11.76 8.30 4.87
N ALA A 219 -10.56 8.82 4.58
CA ALA A 219 -9.42 8.77 5.48
C ALA A 219 -9.47 9.89 6.52
N ASP A 220 -9.00 9.59 7.73
CA ASP A 220 -8.87 10.60 8.78
C ASP A 220 -7.64 11.48 8.58
N VAL A 221 -6.53 10.88 8.14
CA VAL A 221 -5.27 11.55 7.83
C VAL A 221 -4.75 11.06 6.48
N VAL A 222 -4.44 11.99 5.58
CA VAL A 222 -3.85 11.69 4.28
C VAL A 222 -2.42 12.22 4.23
N LEU A 223 -1.46 11.31 4.06
CA LEU A 223 -0.04 11.61 3.88
C LEU A 223 0.28 11.61 2.39
N ARG A 224 0.85 12.71 1.90
CA ARG A 224 1.33 12.84 0.52
C ARG A 224 2.82 13.17 0.52
N PRO A 225 3.70 12.14 0.43
CA PRO A 225 5.13 12.37 0.27
C PRO A 225 5.43 13.20 -0.98
N LEU A 226 6.31 14.18 -0.87
CA LEU A 226 6.72 15.03 -1.99
C LEU A 226 7.76 14.29 -2.84
N LEU A 227 7.28 13.54 -3.83
CA LEU A 227 8.10 12.67 -4.68
C LEU A 227 8.49 13.36 -6.01
N VAL A 228 8.91 14.63 -5.92
CA VAL A 228 9.38 15.40 -7.09
C VAL A 228 10.65 14.77 -7.66
N GLY A 229 10.62 14.44 -8.96
CA GLY A 229 11.73 13.81 -9.65
C GLY A 229 11.94 12.33 -9.29
N VAL A 230 10.97 11.70 -8.59
CA VAL A 230 10.94 10.25 -8.38
C VAL A 230 9.86 9.67 -9.31
N THR A 231 10.27 9.04 -10.39
CA THR A 231 9.35 8.37 -11.31
C THR A 231 8.99 6.98 -10.81
N SER A 232 7.90 6.41 -11.31
CA SER A 232 7.47 5.06 -10.96
C SER A 232 8.45 3.97 -11.39
N ALA A 233 9.37 4.26 -12.32
CA ALA A 233 10.40 3.33 -12.80
C ALA A 233 11.78 3.58 -12.18
N ASP A 234 11.94 4.60 -11.33
CA ASP A 234 13.23 4.97 -10.77
C ASP A 234 13.49 4.34 -9.40
N PHE A 235 13.96 3.12 -9.41
CA PHE A 235 14.36 2.40 -8.20
C PHE A 235 15.67 2.96 -7.58
N SER A 236 16.45 3.73 -8.31
CA SER A 236 17.68 4.35 -7.77
C SER A 236 17.37 5.47 -6.78
N ALA A 237 16.21 6.12 -6.90
CA ALA A 237 15.75 7.19 -6.01
C ALA A 237 15.17 6.71 -4.67
N ARG A 238 15.38 5.44 -4.30
CA ARG A 238 14.78 4.81 -3.10
C ARG A 238 15.07 5.57 -1.81
N ALA A 239 16.28 6.01 -1.59
CA ALA A 239 16.65 6.80 -0.40
C ALA A 239 15.89 8.14 -0.34
N LYS A 240 15.74 8.83 -1.49
CA LYS A 240 14.95 10.05 -1.60
C LYS A 240 13.47 9.81 -1.32
N ALA A 241 12.92 8.70 -1.82
CA ALA A 241 11.53 8.34 -1.57
C ALA A 241 11.29 8.04 -0.08
N VAL A 242 12.14 7.26 0.57
CA VAL A 242 12.07 7.01 2.03
C VAL A 242 12.09 8.32 2.79
N GLN A 243 13.02 9.24 2.47
CA GLN A 243 13.10 10.55 3.13
C GLN A 243 11.82 11.38 2.95
N ALA A 244 11.26 11.42 1.73
CA ALA A 244 10.00 12.11 1.46
C ALA A 244 8.83 11.53 2.28
N GLY A 245 8.81 10.22 2.48
CA GLY A 245 7.86 9.54 3.36
C GLY A 245 8.00 9.97 4.82
N ARG A 246 9.24 10.01 5.33
CA ARG A 246 9.54 10.51 6.68
C ARG A 246 9.03 11.92 6.89
N GLU A 247 9.35 12.83 5.98
CA GLU A 247 8.95 14.23 6.06
C GLU A 247 7.42 14.40 6.03
N ALA A 248 6.72 13.65 5.18
CA ALA A 248 5.26 13.68 5.12
C ALA A 248 4.64 13.23 6.44
N ALA A 249 5.15 12.15 7.03
CA ALA A 249 4.68 11.65 8.31
C ALA A 249 4.98 12.62 9.46
N GLN A 250 6.20 13.19 9.51
CA GLN A 250 6.58 14.16 10.53
C GLN A 250 5.67 15.40 10.52
N ARG A 251 5.35 15.93 9.32
CA ARG A 251 4.41 17.06 9.19
C ARG A 251 3.00 16.74 9.70
N ALA A 252 2.56 15.49 9.57
CA ALA A 252 1.21 15.07 9.97
C ALA A 252 1.11 14.63 11.44
N LEU A 253 2.23 14.38 12.14
CA LEU A 253 2.22 13.88 13.52
C LEU A 253 1.38 14.73 14.48
N PRO A 254 1.41 16.09 14.47
CA PRO A 254 0.60 16.89 15.37
C PRO A 254 -0.91 16.65 15.19
N ASP A 255 -1.40 16.65 13.94
CA ASP A 255 -2.81 16.39 13.64
C ASP A 255 -3.20 14.95 14.01
N LEU A 256 -2.36 13.98 13.67
CA LEU A 256 -2.62 12.58 14.00
C LEU A 256 -2.72 12.35 15.52
N LYS A 257 -1.81 12.91 16.31
CA LYS A 257 -1.86 12.85 17.76
C LYS A 257 -3.09 13.51 18.35
N ALA A 258 -3.50 14.67 17.80
CA ALA A 258 -4.71 15.37 18.21
C ALA A 258 -5.98 14.54 17.94
N ARG A 259 -6.06 13.86 16.77
CA ARG A 259 -7.18 12.97 16.45
C ARG A 259 -7.26 11.77 17.37
N ILE A 260 -6.13 11.12 17.67
CA ILE A 260 -6.06 10.02 18.63
C ILE A 260 -6.55 10.48 20.02
N ALA A 261 -6.08 11.63 20.51
CA ALA A 261 -6.50 12.20 21.78
C ALA A 261 -8.01 12.54 21.80
N THR A 262 -8.53 13.11 20.71
CA THR A 262 -9.96 13.40 20.56
C THR A 262 -10.80 12.13 20.59
N PHE A 263 -10.36 11.06 19.92
CA PHE A 263 -11.04 9.77 19.94
C PHE A 263 -11.12 9.21 21.37
N MET A 264 -10.02 9.25 22.12
CA MET A 264 -9.99 8.80 23.51
C MET A 264 -10.87 9.65 24.42
N ALA A 265 -10.85 10.99 24.24
CA ALA A 265 -11.66 11.90 25.06
C ALA A 265 -13.17 11.72 24.85
N ARG A 266 -13.61 11.33 23.67
CA ARG A 266 -15.05 11.05 23.40
C ARG A 266 -15.56 9.86 24.22
N GLN A 267 -14.73 8.87 24.53
CA GLN A 267 -15.12 7.71 25.34
C GLN A 267 -15.31 8.06 26.82
N LEU A 268 -14.82 9.21 27.29
CA LEU A 268 -14.95 9.67 28.66
C LEU A 268 -16.21 10.55 28.90
N ARG A 269 -16.93 10.93 27.82
CA ARG A 269 -18.17 11.71 27.96
C ARG A 269 -19.32 10.77 28.26
N PRO A 270 -20.03 10.94 29.41
CA PRO A 270 -21.30 10.25 29.60
C PRO A 270 -22.30 10.77 28.55
N ASP A 271 -23.13 9.85 28.01
CA ASP A 271 -24.27 10.17 27.15
C ASP A 271 -25.30 11.06 27.90
#